data_b8b664db8d4af6c823684ac66d7e7594
#
_entry.id   b8b664db8d4af6c823684ac66d7e7594
#
_cell.length_a   1.000
_cell.length_b   1.000
_cell.length_c   1.000
_cell.angle_alpha   90.00
_cell.angle_beta   90.00
_cell.angle_gamma   90.00
#
_symmetry.space_group_name_H-M   'P 1'
#
loop_
_entity.id
_entity.type
_entity.pdbx_description
1 polymer ?
#
loop_
_entity_poly.entity_id
_entity_poly.type
_entity_poly.pdbx_seq_one_letter_code
_entity_poly.pdbx_strand_id
1 'polypeptide(L)'
;MKSFVLAFSTLITFSVSAQTVQDGDSIIRDDGVRVRLYGIDVPEKDQPYGREARKVLKQYMPLVTKMKAYDEDRYGRRIVELFTEDNKSINAAMICSGAAWWYEYYAPDRPQFKQCQEDAQKNKHGLWAEENPVAPWDWRRR
;
A
#
# COMPACT_ATOMS: atom_id res chain seq x y z
N MET A 1 -36.83 13.49 -16.05
CA MET A 1 -36.26 13.35 -14.69
C MET A 1 -35.01 12.50 -14.77
N LYS A 2 -33.85 13.07 -14.58
CA LYS A 2 -32.62 12.33 -14.51
C LYS A 2 -32.40 11.96 -13.05
N SER A 3 -32.50 10.67 -12.73
CA SER A 3 -32.20 10.15 -11.39
C SER A 3 -30.69 10.21 -11.18
N PHE A 4 -30.22 11.10 -10.34
CA PHE A 4 -28.87 11.09 -9.81
C PHE A 4 -28.76 9.95 -8.79
N VAL A 5 -28.10 8.87 -9.16
CA VAL A 5 -27.67 7.85 -8.21
C VAL A 5 -26.42 8.42 -7.51
N LEU A 6 -26.59 8.94 -6.31
CA LEU A 6 -25.48 9.25 -5.42
C LEU A 6 -24.85 7.92 -5.01
N ALA A 7 -23.68 7.61 -5.56
CA ALA A 7 -22.84 6.56 -5.03
C ALA A 7 -22.33 7.00 -3.64
N PHE A 8 -22.96 6.50 -2.59
CA PHE A 8 -22.45 6.63 -1.23
C PHE A 8 -21.16 5.81 -1.12
N SER A 9 -20.01 6.47 -1.25
CA SER A 9 -18.74 5.91 -0.84
C SER A 9 -18.77 5.79 0.68
N THR A 10 -19.04 4.61 1.20
CA THR A 10 -19.08 4.36 2.64
C THR A 10 -17.64 4.44 3.18
N LEU A 11 -17.29 5.59 3.75
CA LEU A 11 -16.07 5.74 4.52
C LEU A 11 -16.27 4.98 5.85
N ILE A 12 -15.57 3.88 6.01
CA ILE A 12 -15.57 3.13 7.26
C ILE A 12 -14.52 3.76 8.19
N THR A 13 -14.95 4.26 9.33
CA THR A 13 -14.04 4.69 10.40
C THR A 13 -13.28 3.47 10.94
N PHE A 14 -11.98 3.60 11.02
CA PHE A 14 -11.05 2.51 11.30
C PHE A 14 -10.48 2.65 12.72
N SER A 15 -10.69 1.64 13.57
CA SER A 15 -9.99 1.57 14.86
C SER A 15 -8.61 0.97 14.65
N VAL A 16 -7.58 1.73 14.97
CA VAL A 16 -6.16 1.38 14.72
C VAL A 16 -5.60 0.38 15.73
N SER A 17 -6.31 0.12 16.83
CA SER A 17 -5.73 -0.49 18.04
C SER A 17 -5.50 -2.00 18.00
N ALA A 18 -5.88 -2.71 16.91
CA ALA A 18 -5.84 -4.17 16.88
C ALA A 18 -5.54 -4.76 15.49
N GLN A 19 -4.49 -4.22 14.82
CA GLN A 19 -4.11 -4.72 13.51
C GLN A 19 -2.71 -5.30 13.51
N THR A 20 -2.54 -6.44 12.84
CA THR A 20 -1.25 -7.06 12.67
C THR A 20 -0.72 -6.80 11.26
N VAL A 21 0.40 -6.09 11.17
CA VAL A 21 1.15 -5.96 9.91
C VAL A 21 1.86 -7.28 9.63
N GLN A 22 1.46 -7.96 8.54
CA GLN A 22 2.10 -9.20 8.10
C GLN A 22 3.36 -8.91 7.28
N ASP A 23 3.17 -8.13 6.21
CA ASP A 23 4.21 -7.69 5.28
C ASP A 23 4.13 -6.17 5.12
N GLY A 24 5.02 -5.60 4.30
CA GLY A 24 4.97 -4.16 4.01
C GLY A 24 3.76 -3.70 3.19
N ASP A 25 2.91 -4.63 2.72
CA ASP A 25 1.69 -4.34 1.95
C ASP A 25 0.46 -5.14 2.40
N SER A 26 0.54 -5.85 3.53
CA SER A 26 -0.53 -6.72 4.01
C SER A 26 -0.74 -6.57 5.51
N ILE A 27 -2.00 -6.43 5.90
CA ILE A 27 -2.41 -6.36 7.30
C ILE A 27 -3.55 -7.36 7.57
N ILE A 28 -3.64 -7.83 8.82
CA ILE A 28 -4.81 -8.51 9.35
C ILE A 28 -5.49 -7.59 10.34
N ARG A 29 -6.78 -7.37 10.14
CA ARG A 29 -7.62 -6.61 11.06
C ARG A 29 -7.96 -7.45 12.30
N ASP A 30 -8.43 -6.80 13.35
CA ASP A 30 -8.91 -7.43 14.59
C ASP A 30 -10.08 -8.40 14.36
N ASP A 31 -10.91 -8.15 13.33
CA ASP A 31 -12.00 -9.04 12.90
C ASP A 31 -11.52 -10.23 12.02
N GLY A 32 -10.21 -10.39 11.83
CA GLY A 32 -9.60 -11.44 11.03
C GLY A 32 -9.61 -11.20 9.52
N VAL A 33 -10.15 -10.07 9.05
CA VAL A 33 -10.17 -9.72 7.63
C VAL A 33 -8.75 -9.42 7.17
N ARG A 34 -8.30 -10.13 6.13
CA ARG A 34 -7.02 -9.87 5.49
C ARG A 34 -7.15 -8.74 4.47
N VAL A 35 -6.20 -7.84 4.49
CA VAL A 35 -6.17 -6.64 3.66
C VAL A 35 -4.85 -6.56 2.90
N ARG A 36 -4.92 -6.23 1.62
CA ARG A 36 -3.80 -5.99 0.73
C ARG A 36 -3.82 -4.53 0.27
N LEU A 37 -2.71 -3.85 0.35
CA LEU A 37 -2.64 -2.44 -0.08
C LEU A 37 -2.67 -2.34 -1.60
N TYR A 38 -3.59 -1.53 -2.10
CA TYR A 38 -3.85 -1.29 -3.52
C TYR A 38 -2.67 -0.60 -4.20
N GLY A 39 -2.33 -1.10 -5.38
CA GLY A 39 -1.43 -0.42 -6.32
C GLY A 39 0.04 -0.37 -5.92
N ILE A 40 0.41 -1.07 -4.85
CA ILE A 40 1.81 -1.18 -4.43
C ILE A 40 2.25 -2.64 -4.34
N ASP A 41 3.54 -2.88 -4.47
CA ASP A 41 4.17 -4.16 -4.19
C ASP A 41 5.47 -3.92 -3.42
N VAL A 42 5.66 -4.64 -2.33
CA VAL A 42 6.84 -4.48 -1.46
C VAL A 42 7.81 -5.64 -1.64
N PRO A 43 9.11 -5.41 -1.40
CA PRO A 43 10.07 -6.50 -1.39
C PRO A 43 9.63 -7.64 -0.47
N GLU A 44 9.80 -8.88 -0.91
CA GLU A 44 9.47 -10.09 -0.15
C GLU A 44 10.29 -10.15 1.15
N LYS A 45 9.84 -10.92 2.12
CA LYS A 45 10.49 -11.03 3.44
C LYS A 45 11.96 -11.42 3.36
N ASP A 46 12.30 -12.29 2.40
CA ASP A 46 13.65 -12.79 2.12
C ASP A 46 14.42 -11.97 1.07
N GLN A 47 13.76 -10.96 0.51
CA GLN A 47 14.35 -10.02 -0.44
C GLN A 47 15.02 -8.85 0.30
N PRO A 48 16.09 -8.26 -0.26
CA PRO A 48 16.64 -7.02 0.28
C PRO A 48 15.55 -5.96 0.49
N TYR A 49 15.58 -5.29 1.64
CA TYR A 49 14.62 -4.30 2.09
C TYR A 49 13.21 -4.82 2.50
N GLY A 50 12.95 -6.11 2.43
CA GLY A 50 11.62 -6.65 2.78
C GLY A 50 11.24 -6.43 4.25
N ARG A 51 12.18 -6.62 5.16
CA ARG A 51 11.96 -6.39 6.60
C ARG A 51 11.81 -4.90 6.94
N GLU A 52 12.56 -4.05 6.26
CA GLU A 52 12.50 -2.60 6.40
C GLU A 52 11.16 -2.07 5.90
N ALA A 53 10.68 -2.53 4.76
CA ALA A 53 9.36 -2.17 4.24
C ALA A 53 8.23 -2.49 5.24
N ARG A 54 8.28 -3.65 5.88
CA ARG A 54 7.34 -4.01 6.94
C ARG A 54 7.40 -3.04 8.13
N LYS A 55 8.59 -2.64 8.55
CA LYS A 55 8.78 -1.66 9.63
C LYS A 55 8.20 -0.30 9.26
N VAL A 56 8.39 0.13 8.01
CA VAL A 56 7.84 1.41 7.52
C VAL A 56 6.32 1.39 7.59
N LEU A 57 5.66 0.33 7.12
CA LEU A 57 4.20 0.23 7.25
C LEU A 57 3.75 0.27 8.71
N LYS A 58 4.45 -0.43 9.61
CA LYS A 58 4.14 -0.37 11.05
C LYS A 58 4.21 1.04 11.62
N GLN A 59 5.15 1.85 11.15
CA GLN A 59 5.29 3.26 11.57
C GLN A 59 4.14 4.13 11.07
N TYR A 60 3.59 3.83 9.89
CA TYR A 60 2.44 4.57 9.33
C TYR A 60 1.09 4.15 9.92
N MET A 61 0.96 2.91 10.41
CA MET A 61 -0.33 2.39 10.89
C MET A 61 -1.02 3.27 11.95
N PRO A 62 -0.32 3.86 12.93
CA PRO A 62 -0.96 4.76 13.90
C PRO A 62 -1.61 6.02 13.29
N LEU A 63 -1.23 6.39 12.07
CA LEU A 63 -1.77 7.54 11.36
C LEU A 63 -3.04 7.20 10.53
N VAL A 64 -3.34 5.92 10.37
CA VAL A 64 -4.48 5.46 9.56
C VAL A 64 -5.78 5.68 10.30
N THR A 65 -6.69 6.44 9.69
CA THR A 65 -8.04 6.68 10.22
C THR A 65 -9.15 6.28 9.26
N LYS A 66 -8.82 6.09 7.98
CA LYS A 66 -9.79 5.81 6.91
C LYS A 66 -9.27 4.71 5.98
N MET A 67 -10.19 3.97 5.38
CA MET A 67 -9.90 2.94 4.41
C MET A 67 -10.90 3.01 3.26
N LYS A 68 -10.40 2.96 2.03
CA LYS A 68 -11.21 2.82 0.82
C LYS A 68 -10.96 1.43 0.22
N ALA A 69 -12.02 0.63 0.09
CA ALA A 69 -11.95 -0.67 -0.57
C ALA A 69 -12.19 -0.51 -2.09
N TYR A 70 -11.37 -1.19 -2.89
CA TYR A 70 -11.48 -1.22 -4.35
C TYR A 70 -12.01 -2.56 -4.84
N ASP A 71 -11.53 -3.68 -4.27
CA ASP A 71 -11.81 -5.02 -4.78
C ASP A 71 -11.52 -6.07 -3.69
N GLU A 72 -11.72 -7.33 -4.04
CA GLU A 72 -11.29 -8.50 -3.31
C GLU A 72 -10.51 -9.41 -4.27
N ASP A 73 -9.35 -9.91 -3.83
CA ASP A 73 -8.55 -10.79 -4.65
C ASP A 73 -8.99 -12.26 -4.53
N ARG A 74 -8.44 -13.13 -5.39
CA ARG A 74 -8.74 -14.56 -5.40
C ARG A 74 -8.38 -15.30 -4.11
N TYR A 75 -7.60 -14.67 -3.22
CA TYR A 75 -7.22 -15.21 -1.91
C TYR A 75 -8.12 -14.72 -0.78
N GLY A 76 -9.20 -13.99 -1.09
CA GLY A 76 -10.12 -13.41 -0.13
C GLY A 76 -9.56 -12.21 0.64
N ARG A 77 -8.52 -11.55 0.11
CA ARG A 77 -7.99 -10.32 0.69
C ARG A 77 -8.72 -9.10 0.11
N ARG A 78 -9.12 -8.18 0.96
CA ARG A 78 -9.63 -6.89 0.51
C ARG A 78 -8.50 -6.02 -0.01
N ILE A 79 -8.67 -5.50 -1.22
CA ILE A 79 -7.72 -4.57 -1.85
C ILE A 79 -8.13 -3.16 -1.47
N VAL A 80 -7.27 -2.46 -0.72
CA VAL A 80 -7.63 -1.18 -0.10
C VAL A 80 -6.55 -0.11 -0.25
N GLU A 81 -6.97 1.14 -0.12
CA GLU A 81 -6.10 2.27 0.13
C GLU A 81 -6.38 2.83 1.52
N LEU A 82 -5.33 3.06 2.29
CA LEU A 82 -5.36 3.59 3.64
C LEU A 82 -5.07 5.09 3.63
N PHE A 83 -5.78 5.83 4.48
CA PHE A 83 -5.66 7.28 4.56
C PHE A 83 -5.50 7.76 6.00
N THR A 84 -4.81 8.88 6.14
CA THR A 84 -4.73 9.66 7.38
C THR A 84 -5.97 10.52 7.56
N GLU A 85 -6.09 11.19 8.71
CA GLU A 85 -7.19 12.11 9.02
C GLU A 85 -7.29 13.25 8.00
N ASP A 86 -6.16 13.78 7.54
CA ASP A 86 -6.07 14.81 6.50
C ASP A 86 -6.05 14.27 5.06
N ASN A 87 -6.57 13.05 4.85
CA ASN A 87 -6.73 12.40 3.55
C ASN A 87 -5.43 12.14 2.77
N LYS A 88 -4.31 11.98 3.44
CA LYS A 88 -3.07 11.54 2.81
C LYS A 88 -3.05 10.02 2.64
N SER A 89 -2.70 9.55 1.44
CA SER A 89 -2.59 8.12 1.14
C SER A 89 -1.36 7.49 1.78
N ILE A 90 -1.57 6.50 2.62
CA ILE A 90 -0.48 5.67 3.18
C ILE A 90 0.16 4.81 2.08
N ASN A 91 -0.63 4.32 1.12
CA ASN A 91 -0.12 3.57 -0.03
C ASN A 91 0.88 4.43 -0.82
N ALA A 92 0.54 5.68 -1.10
CA ALA A 92 1.46 6.64 -1.73
C ALA A 92 2.70 6.90 -0.85
N ALA A 93 2.53 7.06 0.46
CA ALA A 93 3.63 7.28 1.39
C ALA A 93 4.63 6.12 1.40
N MET A 94 4.16 4.88 1.28
CA MET A 94 5.02 3.69 1.13
C MET A 94 5.90 3.79 -0.11
N ILE A 95 5.35 4.25 -1.23
CA ILE A 95 6.12 4.46 -2.47
C ILE A 95 7.09 5.63 -2.31
N CYS A 96 6.61 6.77 -1.82
CA CYS A 96 7.42 7.99 -1.66
C CYS A 96 8.61 7.80 -0.71
N SER A 97 8.47 6.99 0.34
CA SER A 97 9.55 6.65 1.26
C SER A 97 10.54 5.61 0.70
N GLY A 98 10.28 5.05 -0.47
CA GLY A 98 11.09 3.98 -1.05
C GLY A 98 10.90 2.63 -0.37
N ALA A 99 9.77 2.39 0.29
CA ALA A 99 9.45 1.12 0.92
C ALA A 99 8.61 0.18 0.01
N ALA A 100 8.09 0.70 -1.08
CA ALA A 100 7.26 -0.04 -2.03
C ALA A 100 7.53 0.39 -3.47
N TRP A 101 7.29 -0.54 -4.38
CA TRP A 101 7.17 -0.27 -5.80
C TRP A 101 5.74 0.14 -6.13
N TRP A 102 5.55 1.07 -7.03
CA TRP A 102 4.27 1.26 -7.69
C TRP A 102 3.98 0.06 -8.60
N TYR A 103 2.87 -0.63 -8.35
CA TYR A 103 2.45 -1.76 -9.17
C TYR A 103 1.53 -1.25 -10.29
N GLU A 104 2.13 -0.68 -11.32
CA GLU A 104 1.45 -0.01 -12.43
C GLU A 104 0.41 -0.90 -13.10
N TYR A 105 0.68 -2.19 -13.25
CA TYR A 105 -0.24 -3.15 -13.87
C TYR A 105 -1.64 -3.14 -13.21
N TYR A 106 -1.69 -3.04 -11.88
CA TYR A 106 -2.95 -3.02 -11.13
C TYR A 106 -3.48 -1.62 -10.83
N ALA A 107 -2.66 -0.60 -10.97
CA ALA A 107 -3.03 0.79 -10.68
C ALA A 107 -2.45 1.75 -11.74
N PRO A 108 -2.85 1.61 -13.03
CA PRO A 108 -2.20 2.35 -14.13
C PRO A 108 -2.41 3.87 -14.05
N ASP A 109 -3.59 4.32 -13.62
CA ASP A 109 -3.98 5.74 -13.65
C ASP A 109 -3.78 6.42 -12.29
N ARG A 110 -2.55 6.34 -11.77
CA ARG A 110 -2.19 6.93 -10.47
C ARG A 110 -0.97 7.86 -10.60
N PRO A 111 -1.18 9.11 -11.08
CA PRO A 111 -0.08 10.09 -11.24
C PRO A 111 0.71 10.33 -9.95
N GLN A 112 0.03 10.34 -8.79
CA GLN A 112 0.68 10.49 -7.48
C GLN A 112 1.63 9.33 -7.19
N PHE A 113 1.24 8.08 -7.47
CA PHE A 113 2.08 6.90 -7.25
C PHE A 113 3.31 6.94 -8.15
N LYS A 114 3.11 7.29 -9.42
CA LYS A 114 4.20 7.47 -10.39
C LYS A 114 5.20 8.51 -9.90
N GLN A 115 4.72 9.70 -9.53
CA GLN A 115 5.58 10.79 -9.06
C GLN A 115 6.35 10.40 -7.79
N CYS A 116 5.69 9.75 -6.83
CA CYS A 116 6.35 9.22 -5.64
C CYS A 116 7.49 8.26 -5.97
N GLN A 117 7.30 7.34 -6.91
CA GLN A 117 8.34 6.41 -7.31
C GLN A 117 9.50 7.09 -8.00
N GLU A 118 9.23 7.98 -8.95
CA GLU A 118 10.27 8.74 -9.64
C GLU A 118 11.12 9.56 -8.67
N ASP A 119 10.50 10.24 -7.72
CA ASP A 119 11.20 11.01 -6.69
C ASP A 119 12.01 10.13 -5.74
N ALA A 120 11.45 9.00 -5.30
CA ALA A 120 12.16 8.04 -4.46
C ALA A 120 13.39 7.43 -5.17
N GLN A 121 13.27 7.11 -6.45
CA GLN A 121 14.36 6.63 -7.29
C GLN A 121 15.46 7.68 -7.43
N LYS A 122 15.08 8.90 -7.78
CA LYS A 122 16.01 10.03 -7.97
C LYS A 122 16.81 10.32 -6.70
N ASN A 123 16.16 10.28 -5.54
CA ASN A 123 16.77 10.59 -4.25
C ASN A 123 17.32 9.36 -3.54
N LYS A 124 17.26 8.18 -4.15
CA LYS A 124 17.74 6.90 -3.61
C LYS A 124 17.16 6.58 -2.22
N HIS A 125 15.87 6.84 -2.02
CA HIS A 125 15.17 6.53 -0.78
C HIS A 125 14.92 5.02 -0.64
N GLY A 126 15.10 4.52 0.56
CA GLY A 126 14.74 3.16 0.92
C GLY A 126 15.38 2.10 0.02
N LEU A 127 14.57 1.25 -0.61
CA LEU A 127 15.00 0.19 -1.52
C LEU A 127 15.83 0.70 -2.72
N TRP A 128 15.64 1.97 -3.10
CA TRP A 128 16.33 2.59 -4.23
C TRP A 128 17.78 2.99 -3.93
N ALA A 129 18.23 2.85 -2.69
CA ALA A 129 19.65 2.93 -2.32
C ALA A 129 20.43 1.68 -2.74
N GLU A 130 19.76 0.56 -3.01
CA GLU A 130 20.36 -0.64 -3.59
C GLU A 130 20.86 -0.34 -5.02
N GLU A 131 21.99 -0.94 -5.39
CA GLU A 131 22.61 -0.71 -6.71
C GLU A 131 21.72 -1.22 -7.84
N ASN A 132 21.14 -2.42 -7.68
CA ASN A 132 20.27 -3.06 -8.67
C ASN A 132 19.00 -3.61 -8.00
N PRO A 133 18.05 -2.75 -7.62
CA PRO A 133 16.84 -3.21 -6.97
C PRO A 133 16.02 -4.09 -7.92
N VAL A 134 15.53 -5.23 -7.40
CA VAL A 134 14.70 -6.18 -8.15
C VAL A 134 13.25 -5.98 -7.74
N ALA A 135 12.36 -5.87 -8.72
CA ALA A 135 10.94 -5.76 -8.44
C ALA A 135 10.41 -7.04 -7.76
N PRO A 136 9.49 -6.92 -6.78
CA PRO A 136 8.97 -8.08 -6.05
C PRO A 136 8.35 -9.13 -6.98
N TRP A 137 7.63 -8.71 -8.01
CA TRP A 137 7.04 -9.63 -8.99
C TRP A 137 8.08 -10.41 -9.82
N ASP A 138 9.27 -9.85 -10.03
CA ASP A 138 10.39 -10.56 -10.68
C ASP A 138 11.12 -11.47 -9.68
N TRP A 139 11.24 -11.04 -8.43
CA TRP A 139 11.82 -11.85 -7.35
C TRP A 139 11.06 -13.16 -7.14
N ARG A 140 9.73 -13.11 -7.14
CA ARG A 140 8.86 -14.28 -6.97
C ARG A 140 8.94 -15.31 -8.12
N ARG A 141 9.49 -14.92 -9.26
CA ARG A 141 9.65 -15.78 -10.45
C ARG A 141 11.01 -16.50 -10.53
N ARG A 142 11.90 -16.28 -9.57
CA ARG A 142 13.23 -16.88 -9.53
C ARG A 142 13.20 -18.33 -9.06
#